data_d0a385b58570d0d8d47c41c3a2538aba
#
_entry.id   d0a385b58570d0d8d47c41c3a2538aba
#
_cell.length_a   1.000
_cell.length_b   1.000
_cell.length_c   1.000
_cell.angle_alpha   90.00
_cell.angle_beta   90.00
_cell.angle_gamma   90.00
#
_symmetry.space_group_name_H-M   'P 1'
#
loop_
_entity.id
_entity.type
_entity.pdbx_description
1 polymer ?
#
loop_
_entity_poly.entity_id
_entity_poly.type
_entity_poly.pdbx_seq_one_letter_code
_entity_poly.pdbx_strand_id
1 'polypeptide(L)'
;MPTSDERHYGRRGFLLLVGGGLSSLVWAGPVARLFSPLTSAASQLVGNLVPVGGWRIYTISGTMPLFDPSSWRLQIDGLVKRPRTLDYRQFTALPKAKQVSTFHCVTGWTVDNVHWGGVRFQSLFDLVQPLPNATAVRFVSLERPYEDSFTLEQLRLPDAMLAYEMGGKPLSRPHGAPARVVLPEMYGYKGVKWLTRMEFVARQPEGYWEQNGYDQNAWVGRSNGYHT
;
A
#
# COMPACT_ATOMS: atom_id res chain seq x y z
N MET A 1 40.35 -13.93 -31.28
CA MET A 1 40.72 -13.77 -29.86
C MET A 1 40.70 -12.29 -29.52
N PRO A 2 39.75 -11.77 -28.77
CA PRO A 2 39.85 -10.44 -28.17
C PRO A 2 40.23 -10.59 -26.72
N THR A 3 41.22 -9.83 -26.30
CA THR A 3 41.80 -9.75 -24.97
C THR A 3 40.88 -8.98 -24.04
N SER A 4 40.61 -9.57 -22.85
CA SER A 4 39.88 -8.97 -21.73
C SER A 4 40.74 -7.86 -21.09
N ASP A 5 40.27 -6.63 -21.15
CA ASP A 5 40.85 -5.48 -20.45
C ASP A 5 40.25 -5.43 -19.01
N GLU A 6 40.96 -6.09 -18.07
CA GLU A 6 40.67 -5.99 -16.63
C GLU A 6 41.22 -4.66 -16.11
N ARG A 7 40.31 -3.69 -15.89
CA ARG A 7 40.63 -2.42 -15.22
C ARG A 7 40.87 -2.65 -13.72
N HIS A 8 42.11 -2.82 -13.32
CA HIS A 8 42.51 -2.79 -11.92
C HIS A 8 42.37 -1.37 -11.33
N TYR A 9 41.32 -1.16 -10.53
CA TYR A 9 41.23 0.03 -9.71
C TYR A 9 42.25 -0.06 -8.57
N GLY A 10 43.34 0.71 -8.69
CA GLY A 10 44.42 0.75 -7.71
C GLY A 10 43.92 1.32 -6.34
N ARG A 11 44.60 0.93 -5.23
CA ARG A 11 44.33 1.42 -3.86
C ARG A 11 44.12 2.93 -3.72
N ARG A 12 44.74 3.73 -4.60
CA ARG A 12 44.59 5.20 -4.64
C ARG A 12 43.20 5.64 -5.13
N GLY A 13 42.58 4.92 -6.08
CA GLY A 13 41.23 5.21 -6.54
C GLY A 13 40.16 4.89 -5.50
N PHE A 14 40.36 3.83 -4.71
CA PHE A 14 39.47 3.49 -3.60
C PHE A 14 39.52 4.54 -2.47
N LEU A 15 40.71 5.00 -2.10
CA LEU A 15 40.85 6.02 -1.05
C LEU A 15 40.28 7.39 -1.46
N LEU A 16 40.34 7.76 -2.75
CA LEU A 16 39.67 8.95 -3.28
C LEU A 16 38.16 8.87 -3.23
N LEU A 17 37.57 7.69 -3.52
CA LEU A 17 36.14 7.47 -3.42
C LEU A 17 35.64 7.50 -1.96
N VAL A 18 36.40 6.91 -1.02
CA VAL A 18 36.06 6.93 0.42
C VAL A 18 36.26 8.32 1.00
N GLY A 19 37.34 9.02 0.65
CA GLY A 19 37.62 10.39 1.11
C GLY A 19 36.62 11.42 0.57
N GLY A 20 36.21 11.29 -0.70
CA GLY A 20 35.16 12.11 -1.32
C GLY A 20 33.77 11.87 -0.72
N GLY A 21 33.44 10.61 -0.37
CA GLY A 21 32.19 10.27 0.27
C GLY A 21 32.04 10.81 1.70
N LEU A 22 33.12 10.81 2.49
CA LEU A 22 33.10 11.32 3.86
C LEU A 22 33.04 12.85 3.91
N SER A 23 33.68 13.56 2.97
CA SER A 23 33.62 15.04 2.91
C SER A 23 32.22 15.53 2.51
N SER A 24 31.46 14.78 1.71
CA SER A 24 30.10 15.16 1.33
C SER A 24 29.12 15.13 2.51
N LEU A 25 29.33 14.27 3.52
CA LEU A 25 28.49 14.19 4.71
C LEU A 25 28.63 15.43 5.65
N VAL A 26 29.80 16.05 5.70
CA VAL A 26 30.05 17.23 6.54
C VAL A 26 29.36 18.49 5.99
N TRP A 27 29.18 18.56 4.67
CA TRP A 27 28.56 19.72 4.00
C TRP A 27 27.07 19.53 3.70
N ALA A 28 26.51 18.34 3.93
CA ALA A 28 25.10 18.06 3.64
C ALA A 28 24.11 18.91 4.47
N GLY A 29 24.46 19.27 5.71
CA GLY A 29 23.58 20.03 6.59
C GLY A 29 23.41 21.51 6.17
N PRO A 30 24.46 22.26 5.92
CA PRO A 30 24.38 23.67 5.49
C PRO A 30 23.81 23.83 4.07
N VAL A 31 24.18 22.94 3.15
CA VAL A 31 23.73 22.99 1.75
C VAL A 31 22.24 22.64 1.64
N ALA A 32 21.74 21.69 2.42
CA ALA A 32 20.31 21.32 2.43
C ALA A 32 19.40 22.49 2.86
N ARG A 33 19.88 23.41 3.73
CA ARG A 33 19.11 24.60 4.15
C ARG A 33 19.02 25.68 3.07
N LEU A 34 20.02 25.79 2.19
CA LEU A 34 20.05 26.76 1.09
C LEU A 34 19.14 26.34 -0.08
N PHE A 35 18.90 25.02 -0.26
CA PHE A 35 18.11 24.48 -1.36
C PHE A 35 16.70 23.99 -0.93
N SER A 36 16.28 24.32 0.29
CA SER A 36 14.97 23.89 0.82
C SER A 36 13.74 24.32 -0.02
N PRO A 37 13.71 25.45 -0.74
CA PRO A 37 12.56 25.77 -1.60
C PRO A 37 12.54 24.98 -2.93
N LEU A 38 13.69 24.46 -3.39
CA LEU A 38 13.77 23.67 -4.63
C LEU A 38 13.51 22.17 -4.36
N THR A 39 13.58 21.71 -3.11
CA THR A 39 13.40 20.30 -2.73
C THR A 39 11.94 19.88 -2.66
N SER A 40 10.99 20.82 -2.61
CA SER A 40 9.55 20.47 -2.61
C SER A 40 9.07 19.87 -3.93
N ALA A 41 9.64 20.28 -5.06
CA ALA A 41 9.32 19.68 -6.37
C ALA A 41 10.13 18.40 -6.62
N ALA A 42 11.40 18.34 -6.16
CA ALA A 42 12.25 17.17 -6.27
C ALA A 42 11.83 16.06 -5.29
N SER A 43 11.30 16.39 -4.11
CA SER A 43 10.81 15.41 -3.14
C SER A 43 9.56 14.67 -3.63
N GLN A 44 8.81 15.23 -4.57
CA GLN A 44 7.69 14.53 -5.22
C GLN A 44 8.19 13.43 -6.19
N LEU A 45 9.34 13.63 -6.83
CA LEU A 45 9.96 12.63 -7.71
C LEU A 45 10.78 11.57 -6.95
N VAL A 46 11.30 11.90 -5.76
CA VAL A 46 12.11 11.00 -4.91
C VAL A 46 11.26 10.33 -3.81
N GLY A 47 10.01 10.72 -3.64
CA GLY A 47 9.07 10.20 -2.62
C GLY A 47 8.83 8.68 -2.67
N ASN A 48 9.26 8.01 -3.74
CA ASN A 48 9.18 6.57 -3.87
C ASN A 48 10.35 5.81 -3.21
N LEU A 49 11.35 6.49 -2.63
CA LEU A 49 12.59 5.85 -2.17
C LEU A 49 13.00 6.19 -0.73
N VAL A 50 12.27 7.02 0.00
CA VAL A 50 12.67 7.38 1.38
C VAL A 50 12.00 6.46 2.39
N PRO A 51 12.77 5.64 3.15
CA PRO A 51 12.22 4.84 4.24
C PRO A 51 11.76 5.75 5.39
N VAL A 52 10.47 5.85 5.61
CA VAL A 52 9.92 6.47 6.82
C VAL A 52 9.54 5.34 7.78
N GLY A 53 10.31 5.15 8.86
CA GLY A 53 10.02 4.14 9.87
C GLY A 53 10.00 2.69 9.35
N GLY A 54 10.88 2.34 8.39
CA GLY A 54 10.93 1.01 7.77
C GLY A 54 10.00 0.84 6.56
N TRP A 55 9.08 1.76 6.33
CA TRP A 55 8.16 1.72 5.20
C TRP A 55 8.79 2.25 3.91
N ARG A 56 8.53 1.53 2.81
CA ARG A 56 8.75 2.03 1.45
C ARG A 56 7.38 2.27 0.83
N ILE A 57 7.13 3.50 0.42
CA ILE A 57 5.82 3.89 -0.11
C ILE A 57 5.86 3.89 -1.64
N TYR A 58 4.92 3.16 -2.24
CA TYR A 58 4.79 3.06 -3.69
C TYR A 58 3.49 3.70 -4.15
N THR A 59 3.54 4.36 -5.31
CA THR A 59 2.40 4.85 -6.08
C THR A 59 2.58 4.42 -7.54
N ILE A 60 1.50 4.19 -8.26
CA ILE A 60 1.54 3.85 -9.70
C ILE A 60 1.39 5.09 -10.58
N SER A 61 0.78 6.15 -10.06
CA SER A 61 0.54 7.41 -10.77
C SER A 61 1.63 8.46 -10.55
N GLY A 62 2.62 8.18 -9.68
CA GLY A 62 3.65 9.16 -9.27
C GLY A 62 3.17 10.24 -8.31
N THR A 63 1.86 10.34 -8.06
CA THR A 63 1.25 11.29 -7.11
C THR A 63 0.29 10.58 -6.17
N MET A 64 0.38 10.89 -4.87
CA MET A 64 -0.56 10.32 -3.90
C MET A 64 -1.88 11.11 -3.92
N PRO A 65 -3.04 10.44 -3.91
CA PRO A 65 -4.33 11.10 -3.79
C PRO A 65 -4.43 11.96 -2.53
N LEU A 66 -5.18 13.05 -2.63
CA LEU A 66 -5.56 13.88 -1.49
C LEU A 66 -6.87 13.37 -0.90
N PHE A 67 -6.92 13.31 0.42
CA PHE A 67 -8.13 12.99 1.16
C PHE A 67 -8.83 14.27 1.63
N ASP A 68 -10.09 14.44 1.26
CA ASP A 68 -10.99 15.45 1.79
C ASP A 68 -12.18 14.75 2.47
N PRO A 69 -12.32 14.86 3.80
CA PRO A 69 -13.38 14.18 4.53
C PRO A 69 -14.79 14.68 4.16
N SER A 70 -14.94 15.88 3.62
CA SER A 70 -16.23 16.44 3.21
C SER A 70 -16.78 15.79 1.95
N SER A 71 -15.91 15.47 1.00
CA SER A 71 -16.26 14.93 -0.31
C SER A 71 -16.06 13.42 -0.44
N TRP A 72 -15.19 12.82 0.40
CA TRP A 72 -14.92 11.40 0.29
C TRP A 72 -16.12 10.53 0.60
N ARG A 73 -16.29 9.50 -0.21
CA ARG A 73 -17.33 8.47 -0.02
C ARG A 73 -16.74 7.09 -0.22
N LEU A 74 -17.18 6.14 0.63
CA LEU A 74 -16.99 4.72 0.41
C LEU A 74 -18.28 4.15 -0.21
N GLN A 75 -18.24 3.82 -1.47
CA GLN A 75 -19.32 3.14 -2.18
C GLN A 75 -19.17 1.63 -1.97
N ILE A 76 -20.25 0.96 -1.54
CA ILE A 76 -20.30 -0.49 -1.38
C ILE A 76 -21.51 -0.98 -2.16
N ASP A 77 -21.27 -1.69 -3.28
CA ASP A 77 -22.31 -2.06 -4.24
C ASP A 77 -22.00 -3.38 -4.97
N GLY A 78 -22.61 -3.59 -6.14
CA GLY A 78 -22.53 -4.82 -6.91
C GLY A 78 -23.52 -5.86 -6.40
N LEU A 79 -23.08 -7.12 -6.24
CA LEU A 79 -23.91 -8.25 -5.83
C LEU A 79 -24.20 -8.24 -4.32
N VAL A 80 -24.94 -7.26 -3.87
CA VAL A 80 -25.39 -7.09 -2.48
C VAL A 80 -26.88 -6.80 -2.40
N LYS A 81 -27.53 -7.17 -1.29
CA LYS A 81 -28.96 -6.87 -1.06
C LYS A 81 -29.17 -5.40 -0.70
N ARG A 82 -28.21 -4.77 -0.03
CA ARG A 82 -28.32 -3.43 0.55
C ARG A 82 -27.10 -2.59 0.18
N PRO A 83 -27.01 -2.04 -1.04
CA PRO A 83 -25.90 -1.15 -1.38
C PRO A 83 -25.86 0.06 -0.46
N ARG A 84 -24.65 0.55 -0.16
CA ARG A 84 -24.38 1.66 0.74
C ARG A 84 -23.39 2.64 0.12
N THR A 85 -23.56 3.90 0.47
CA THR A 85 -22.55 4.93 0.30
C THR A 85 -22.36 5.58 1.65
N LEU A 86 -21.17 5.45 2.23
CA LEU A 86 -20.82 5.96 3.53
C LEU A 86 -19.92 7.19 3.38
N ASP A 87 -20.23 8.26 4.12
CA ASP A 87 -19.24 9.33 4.33
C ASP A 87 -18.19 8.89 5.36
N TYR A 88 -17.15 9.70 5.57
CA TYR A 88 -16.05 9.36 6.46
C TYR A 88 -16.51 9.17 7.91
N ARG A 89 -17.45 9.99 8.40
CA ARG A 89 -17.99 9.89 9.75
C ARG A 89 -18.81 8.60 9.92
N GLN A 90 -19.67 8.28 8.96
CA GLN A 90 -20.46 7.04 8.97
C GLN A 90 -19.56 5.81 8.92
N PHE A 91 -18.51 5.82 8.09
CA PHE A 91 -17.54 4.73 8.01
C PHE A 91 -16.78 4.52 9.33
N THR A 92 -16.26 5.57 9.94
CA THR A 92 -15.50 5.48 11.19
C THR A 92 -16.37 5.22 12.43
N ALA A 93 -17.69 5.38 12.33
CA ALA A 93 -18.67 5.03 13.37
C ALA A 93 -19.06 3.54 13.37
N LEU A 94 -18.66 2.76 12.35
CA LEU A 94 -18.88 1.30 12.32
C LEU A 94 -18.11 0.60 13.46
N PRO A 95 -18.50 -0.63 13.85
CA PRO A 95 -17.84 -1.37 14.91
C PRO A 95 -16.32 -1.45 14.70
N LYS A 96 -15.57 -0.80 15.58
CA LYS A 96 -14.12 -0.70 15.50
C LYS A 96 -13.44 -1.96 15.99
N ALA A 97 -12.53 -2.47 15.20
CA ALA A 97 -11.59 -3.51 15.56
C ALA A 97 -10.15 -2.97 15.61
N LYS A 98 -9.30 -3.61 16.41
CA LYS A 98 -7.87 -3.34 16.48
C LYS A 98 -7.10 -4.64 16.28
N GLN A 99 -5.92 -4.56 15.70
CA GLN A 99 -4.98 -5.67 15.60
C GLN A 99 -3.55 -5.18 15.53
N VAL A 100 -2.62 -6.07 15.82
CA VAL A 100 -1.19 -5.89 15.57
C VAL A 100 -0.76 -7.00 14.62
N SER A 101 -0.10 -6.63 13.54
CA SER A 101 0.36 -7.60 12.54
C SER A 101 1.63 -7.13 11.84
N THR A 102 2.35 -8.05 11.22
CA THR A 102 3.46 -7.74 10.32
C THR A 102 2.92 -7.41 8.94
N PHE A 103 3.46 -6.37 8.33
CA PHE A 103 3.24 -6.05 6.91
C PHE A 103 4.38 -6.66 6.08
N HIS A 104 4.03 -7.39 5.03
CA HIS A 104 4.97 -8.04 4.13
C HIS A 104 4.91 -7.43 2.74
N CYS A 105 6.05 -6.95 2.23
CA CYS A 105 6.19 -6.55 0.84
C CYS A 105 6.79 -7.69 0.01
N VAL A 106 6.26 -7.94 -1.18
CA VAL A 106 6.78 -8.95 -2.12
C VAL A 106 8.24 -8.69 -2.52
N THR A 107 8.71 -7.45 -2.40
CA THR A 107 10.12 -7.09 -2.66
C THR A 107 11.08 -7.40 -1.50
N GLY A 108 10.65 -8.20 -0.52
CA GLY A 108 11.51 -8.80 0.51
C GLY A 108 11.73 -7.95 1.77
N TRP A 109 10.97 -6.89 2.01
CA TRP A 109 11.02 -6.15 3.27
C TRP A 109 9.71 -6.29 4.06
N THR A 110 9.80 -6.14 5.37
CA THR A 110 8.68 -6.25 6.31
C THR A 110 8.66 -5.05 7.26
N VAL A 111 7.50 -4.80 7.84
CA VAL A 111 7.35 -3.91 9.00
C VAL A 111 6.57 -4.66 10.07
N ASP A 112 7.25 -4.94 11.18
CA ASP A 112 6.66 -5.65 12.30
C ASP A 112 5.87 -4.74 13.23
N ASN A 113 4.99 -5.36 14.03
CA ASN A 113 4.22 -4.70 15.08
C ASN A 113 3.41 -3.49 14.59
N VAL A 114 2.84 -3.57 13.41
CA VAL A 114 1.97 -2.52 12.90
C VAL A 114 0.62 -2.58 13.62
N HIS A 115 0.30 -1.52 14.36
CA HIS A 115 -0.96 -1.38 15.09
C HIS A 115 -2.01 -0.79 14.16
N TRP A 116 -2.97 -1.61 13.73
CA TRP A 116 -4.09 -1.20 12.88
C TRP A 116 -5.35 -0.96 13.68
N GLY A 117 -6.16 0.03 13.27
CA GLY A 117 -7.53 0.25 13.69
C GLY A 117 -8.44 0.42 12.49
N GLY A 118 -9.62 -0.21 12.52
CA GLY A 118 -10.51 -0.20 11.36
C GLY A 118 -11.77 -1.01 11.59
N VAL A 119 -12.39 -1.47 10.51
CA VAL A 119 -13.63 -2.26 10.49
C VAL A 119 -13.32 -3.65 9.94
N ARG A 120 -13.79 -4.71 10.61
CA ARG A 120 -13.73 -6.07 10.07
C ARG A 120 -14.63 -6.20 8.85
N PHE A 121 -14.20 -6.96 7.84
CA PHE A 121 -15.03 -7.18 6.66
C PHE A 121 -16.37 -7.85 7.00
N GLN A 122 -16.42 -8.69 8.02
CA GLN A 122 -17.69 -9.29 8.46
C GLN A 122 -18.73 -8.22 8.83
N SER A 123 -18.35 -7.14 9.52
CA SER A 123 -19.27 -6.04 9.85
C SER A 123 -19.79 -5.33 8.58
N LEU A 124 -18.96 -5.22 7.55
CA LEU A 124 -19.38 -4.68 6.25
C LEU A 124 -20.31 -5.66 5.51
N PHE A 125 -20.04 -6.97 5.58
CA PHE A 125 -20.91 -7.99 5.00
C PHE A 125 -22.29 -8.03 5.65
N ASP A 126 -22.36 -7.92 6.97
CA ASP A 126 -23.61 -7.83 7.72
C ASP A 126 -24.42 -6.58 7.34
N LEU A 127 -23.72 -5.48 7.08
CA LEU A 127 -24.34 -4.21 6.66
C LEU A 127 -24.95 -4.30 5.26
N VAL A 128 -24.25 -4.90 4.27
CA VAL A 128 -24.65 -4.87 2.86
C VAL A 128 -25.31 -6.16 2.40
N GLN A 129 -25.14 -7.27 3.11
CA GLN A 129 -25.68 -8.61 2.83
C GLN A 129 -25.35 -9.08 1.40
N PRO A 130 -24.14 -9.64 1.18
CA PRO A 130 -23.78 -10.19 -0.13
C PRO A 130 -24.79 -11.20 -0.65
N LEU A 131 -25.06 -11.17 -1.95
CA LEU A 131 -25.92 -12.14 -2.61
C LEU A 131 -25.22 -13.52 -2.69
N PRO A 132 -25.96 -14.64 -2.79
CA PRO A 132 -25.37 -15.98 -2.84
C PRO A 132 -24.40 -16.22 -4.00
N ASN A 133 -24.54 -15.48 -5.10
CA ASN A 133 -23.67 -15.55 -6.26
C ASN A 133 -22.46 -14.57 -6.20
N ALA A 134 -22.33 -13.78 -5.14
CA ALA A 134 -21.12 -13.00 -4.90
C ALA A 134 -20.01 -13.94 -4.41
N THR A 135 -18.85 -13.96 -5.08
CA THR A 135 -17.71 -14.80 -4.68
C THR A 135 -16.48 -13.98 -4.29
N ALA A 136 -16.43 -12.71 -4.72
CA ALA A 136 -15.29 -11.83 -4.49
C ALA A 136 -15.73 -10.37 -4.32
N VAL A 137 -14.79 -9.55 -3.85
CA VAL A 137 -14.92 -8.09 -3.79
C VAL A 137 -13.77 -7.46 -4.55
N ARG A 138 -14.10 -6.58 -5.49
CA ARG A 138 -13.18 -5.67 -6.17
C ARG A 138 -13.07 -4.39 -5.35
N PHE A 139 -11.85 -3.99 -5.03
CA PHE A 139 -11.52 -2.78 -4.30
C PHE A 139 -10.93 -1.75 -5.25
N VAL A 140 -11.48 -0.55 -5.27
CA VAL A 140 -11.09 0.49 -6.21
C VAL A 140 -10.47 1.67 -5.45
N SER A 141 -9.24 2.00 -5.82
CA SER A 141 -8.48 3.14 -5.28
C SER A 141 -8.93 4.47 -5.87
N LEU A 142 -8.70 5.56 -5.14
CA LEU A 142 -8.70 6.91 -5.68
C LEU A 142 -7.50 7.14 -6.63
N GLU A 143 -6.40 6.42 -6.43
CA GLU A 143 -5.25 6.37 -7.35
C GLU A 143 -5.58 5.51 -8.56
N ARG A 144 -5.88 6.12 -9.70
CA ARG A 144 -6.24 5.38 -10.91
C ARG A 144 -5.01 5.00 -11.74
N PRO A 145 -5.00 3.81 -12.38
CA PRO A 145 -6.05 2.77 -12.45
C PRO A 145 -5.94 1.69 -11.36
N TYR A 146 -5.36 1.98 -10.18
CA TYR A 146 -5.11 0.99 -9.14
C TYR A 146 -6.39 0.41 -8.57
N GLU A 147 -6.52 -0.90 -8.68
CA GLU A 147 -7.57 -1.71 -8.11
C GLU A 147 -7.04 -3.11 -7.82
N ASP A 148 -7.70 -3.85 -6.96
CA ASP A 148 -7.39 -5.24 -6.66
C ASP A 148 -8.62 -5.96 -6.14
N SER A 149 -8.54 -7.28 -5.96
CA SER A 149 -9.66 -8.08 -5.53
C SER A 149 -9.27 -9.19 -4.56
N PHE A 150 -10.23 -9.60 -3.75
CA PHE A 150 -10.11 -10.73 -2.84
C PHE A 150 -11.37 -11.58 -2.92
N THR A 151 -11.23 -12.89 -2.70
CA THR A 151 -12.41 -13.75 -2.51
C THR A 151 -13.09 -13.42 -1.18
N LEU A 152 -14.39 -13.74 -1.07
CA LEU A 152 -15.10 -13.59 0.20
C LEU A 152 -14.50 -14.49 1.31
N GLU A 153 -13.91 -15.62 0.94
CA GLU A 153 -13.20 -16.50 1.87
C GLU A 153 -11.98 -15.81 2.47
N GLN A 154 -11.13 -15.19 1.64
CA GLN A 154 -9.97 -14.41 2.07
C GLN A 154 -10.39 -13.25 3.00
N LEU A 155 -11.47 -12.55 2.67
CA LEU A 155 -11.96 -11.42 3.47
C LEU A 155 -12.65 -11.85 4.79
N ARG A 156 -12.99 -13.13 4.97
CA ARG A 156 -13.48 -13.69 6.23
C ARG A 156 -12.38 -14.13 7.18
N LEU A 157 -11.12 -14.05 6.78
CA LEU A 157 -10.01 -14.29 7.70
C LEU A 157 -10.09 -13.33 8.89
N PRO A 158 -9.75 -13.80 10.10
CA PRO A 158 -9.95 -13.03 11.34
C PRO A 158 -9.18 -11.70 11.34
N ASP A 159 -8.06 -11.64 10.62
CA ASP A 159 -7.19 -10.47 10.56
C ASP A 159 -7.44 -9.58 9.33
N ALA A 160 -8.39 -9.96 8.47
CA ALA A 160 -8.80 -9.12 7.35
C ALA A 160 -9.60 -7.92 7.83
N MET A 161 -9.19 -6.71 7.44
CA MET A 161 -9.88 -5.48 7.82
C MET A 161 -9.75 -4.36 6.80
N LEU A 162 -10.69 -3.43 6.85
CA LEU A 162 -10.57 -2.12 6.21
C LEU A 162 -10.08 -1.13 7.26
N ALA A 163 -8.77 -0.83 7.24
CA ALA A 163 -8.13 0.03 8.22
C ALA A 163 -8.30 1.51 7.87
N TYR A 164 -8.52 2.34 8.89
CA TYR A 164 -8.53 3.81 8.81
C TYR A 164 -7.60 4.45 9.85
N GLU A 165 -6.96 3.63 10.72
CA GLU A 165 -5.95 4.07 11.69
C GLU A 165 -4.69 3.19 11.60
N MET A 166 -3.54 3.79 11.91
CA MET A 166 -2.27 3.14 12.13
C MET A 166 -1.55 3.81 13.30
N GLY A 167 -1.02 3.01 14.24
CA GLY A 167 -0.37 3.53 15.45
C GLY A 167 -1.30 4.38 16.34
N GLY A 168 -2.61 4.10 16.33
CA GLY A 168 -3.61 4.82 17.11
C GLY A 168 -4.00 6.21 16.56
N LYS A 169 -3.53 6.56 15.36
CA LYS A 169 -3.83 7.82 14.65
C LYS A 169 -4.51 7.53 13.32
N PRO A 170 -5.33 8.44 12.78
CA PRO A 170 -5.83 8.32 11.42
C PRO A 170 -4.70 8.03 10.43
N LEU A 171 -4.99 7.22 9.40
CA LEU A 171 -4.02 6.93 8.35
C LEU A 171 -3.46 8.22 7.76
N SER A 172 -2.15 8.28 7.61
CA SER A 172 -1.53 9.34 6.85
C SER A 172 -1.70 9.13 5.34
N ARG A 173 -1.54 10.18 4.56
CA ARG A 173 -1.62 10.16 3.10
C ARG A 173 -0.76 9.06 2.47
N PRO A 174 0.54 8.89 2.81
CA PRO A 174 1.38 7.82 2.28
C PRO A 174 0.89 6.41 2.61
N HIS A 175 0.25 6.24 3.76
CA HIS A 175 -0.27 4.95 4.22
C HIS A 175 -1.68 4.63 3.70
N GLY A 176 -2.29 5.51 2.88
CA GLY A 176 -3.54 5.23 2.18
C GLY A 176 -4.77 5.86 2.81
N ALA A 177 -4.64 7.04 3.45
CA ALA A 177 -5.80 7.78 3.97
C ALA A 177 -6.87 7.99 2.88
N PRO A 178 -8.17 7.82 3.21
CA PRO A 178 -8.70 7.59 4.56
C PRO A 178 -8.86 6.12 4.93
N ALA A 179 -8.77 5.20 3.96
CA ALA A 179 -8.98 3.78 4.19
C ALA A 179 -8.10 2.91 3.29
N ARG A 180 -7.64 1.78 3.83
CA ARG A 180 -6.88 0.77 3.09
C ARG A 180 -7.28 -0.64 3.49
N VAL A 181 -7.15 -1.57 2.55
CA VAL A 181 -7.28 -2.99 2.83
C VAL A 181 -6.03 -3.49 3.55
N VAL A 182 -6.23 -4.26 4.61
CA VAL A 182 -5.20 -4.96 5.38
C VAL A 182 -5.56 -6.43 5.47
N LEU A 183 -4.68 -7.28 4.98
CA LEU A 183 -4.74 -8.74 5.06
C LEU A 183 -3.31 -9.23 5.33
N PRO A 184 -2.94 -9.48 6.59
CA PRO A 184 -1.54 -9.73 6.98
C PRO A 184 -0.92 -10.97 6.33
N GLU A 185 -1.72 -11.98 6.02
CA GLU A 185 -1.29 -13.23 5.41
C GLU A 185 -0.91 -13.08 3.93
N MET A 186 -1.19 -11.92 3.32
CA MET A 186 -0.89 -11.64 1.92
C MET A 186 0.09 -10.49 1.75
N TYR A 187 0.85 -10.53 0.66
CA TYR A 187 1.76 -9.44 0.31
C TYR A 187 1.01 -8.12 0.08
N GLY A 188 1.64 -7.04 0.50
CA GLY A 188 1.05 -5.71 0.56
C GLY A 188 0.63 -5.09 -0.77
N TYR A 189 1.03 -5.64 -1.93
CA TYR A 189 0.52 -5.17 -3.21
C TYR A 189 -0.98 -5.44 -3.38
N LYS A 190 -1.54 -6.45 -2.72
CA LYS A 190 -2.99 -6.69 -2.66
C LYS A 190 -3.72 -5.61 -1.86
N GLY A 191 -3.04 -4.97 -0.91
CA GLY A 191 -3.63 -4.04 0.04
C GLY A 191 -3.95 -2.68 -0.56
N VAL A 192 -5.09 -2.54 -1.25
CA VAL A 192 -5.53 -1.29 -1.88
C VAL A 192 -5.56 -0.14 -0.89
N LYS A 193 -4.81 0.93 -1.20
CA LYS A 193 -4.77 2.22 -0.48
C LYS A 193 -5.76 3.21 -1.10
N TRP A 194 -6.07 4.30 -0.36
CA TRP A 194 -6.95 5.38 -0.82
C TRP A 194 -8.28 4.86 -1.36
N LEU A 195 -8.87 3.92 -0.63
CA LEU A 195 -10.07 3.19 -1.07
C LEU A 195 -11.26 4.10 -1.22
N THR A 196 -12.04 3.90 -2.31
CA THR A 196 -13.30 4.62 -2.58
C THR A 196 -14.47 3.69 -2.88
N ARG A 197 -14.23 2.45 -3.31
CA ARG A 197 -15.31 1.53 -3.66
C ARG A 197 -14.96 0.09 -3.33
N MET A 198 -15.97 -0.65 -2.87
CA MET A 198 -16.02 -2.09 -2.72
C MET A 198 -17.15 -2.61 -3.59
N GLU A 199 -16.85 -3.33 -4.65
CA GLU A 199 -17.82 -3.90 -5.57
C GLU A 199 -17.86 -5.42 -5.42
N PHE A 200 -18.99 -5.95 -4.99
CA PHE A 200 -19.19 -7.40 -4.90
C PHE A 200 -19.47 -8.00 -6.27
N VAL A 201 -18.70 -9.02 -6.64
CA VAL A 201 -18.70 -9.60 -7.99
C VAL A 201 -18.83 -11.14 -7.96
N ALA A 202 -19.29 -11.72 -9.07
CA ALA A 202 -19.47 -13.16 -9.21
C ALA A 202 -18.17 -13.92 -9.58
N ARG A 203 -17.14 -13.21 -10.00
CA ARG A 203 -15.81 -13.76 -10.30
C ARG A 203 -14.76 -12.78 -9.80
N GLN A 204 -13.69 -13.29 -9.22
CA GLN A 204 -12.56 -12.49 -8.81
C GLN A 204 -11.84 -11.93 -10.05
N PRO A 205 -11.85 -10.60 -10.29
CA PRO A 205 -11.08 -10.02 -11.39
C PRO A 205 -9.61 -9.92 -11.00
N GLU A 206 -8.73 -9.89 -11.99
CA GLU A 206 -7.33 -9.53 -11.79
C GLU A 206 -7.23 -8.06 -11.42
N GLY A 207 -6.40 -7.76 -10.41
CA GLY A 207 -6.04 -6.41 -10.02
C GLY A 207 -4.94 -5.82 -10.91
N TYR A 208 -4.52 -4.60 -10.57
CA TYR A 208 -3.49 -3.89 -11.34
C TYR A 208 -2.17 -4.68 -11.46
N TRP A 209 -1.68 -5.26 -10.36
CA TRP A 209 -0.42 -5.97 -10.36
C TRP A 209 -0.51 -7.35 -10.99
N GLU A 210 -1.64 -8.05 -10.85
CA GLU A 210 -1.89 -9.33 -11.49
C GLU A 210 -1.88 -9.20 -13.02
N GLN A 211 -2.48 -8.13 -13.56
CA GLN A 211 -2.40 -7.80 -14.99
C GLN A 211 -0.97 -7.48 -15.44
N ASN A 212 -0.06 -7.18 -14.50
CA ASN A 212 1.37 -6.98 -14.73
C ASN A 212 2.22 -8.20 -14.33
N GLY A 213 1.62 -9.38 -14.21
CA GLY A 213 2.31 -10.66 -14.00
C GLY A 213 2.54 -11.06 -12.55
N TYR A 214 1.89 -10.39 -11.57
CA TYR A 214 1.93 -10.81 -10.17
C TYR A 214 0.91 -11.89 -9.88
N ASP A 215 1.14 -12.68 -8.82
CA ASP A 215 0.25 -13.76 -8.41
C ASP A 215 -1.03 -13.21 -7.77
N GLN A 216 -2.18 -13.72 -8.22
CA GLN A 216 -3.48 -13.39 -7.65
C GLN A 216 -3.63 -13.92 -6.20
N ASN A 217 -2.96 -15.04 -5.88
CA ASN A 217 -2.93 -15.65 -4.57
C ASN A 217 -1.64 -15.28 -3.82
N ALA A 218 -1.52 -14.05 -3.44
CA ALA A 218 -0.34 -13.41 -2.88
C ALA A 218 0.03 -13.87 -1.45
N TRP A 219 -0.18 -15.14 -1.09
CA TRP A 219 0.10 -15.66 0.25
C TRP A 219 1.59 -15.54 0.62
N VAL A 220 1.87 -14.93 1.75
CA VAL A 220 3.23 -14.79 2.28
C VAL A 220 3.85 -16.17 2.50
N GLY A 221 5.07 -16.36 1.97
CA GLY A 221 5.82 -17.62 2.08
C GLY A 221 5.31 -18.76 1.19
N ARG A 222 4.22 -18.57 0.43
CA ARG A 222 3.71 -19.55 -0.55
C ARG A 222 3.75 -19.03 -1.97
N SER A 223 3.67 -17.72 -2.15
CA SER A 223 3.81 -17.04 -3.42
C SER A 223 5.16 -16.34 -3.48
N ASN A 224 5.78 -16.33 -4.66
CA ASN A 224 6.98 -15.53 -4.93
C ASN A 224 6.62 -14.14 -5.48
N GLY A 225 5.32 -13.82 -5.56
CA GLY A 225 4.80 -12.58 -6.12
C GLY A 225 4.63 -12.57 -7.63
N TYR A 226 4.97 -13.66 -8.32
CA TYR A 226 4.82 -13.80 -9.76
C TYR A 226 3.95 -15.02 -10.10
N HIS A 227 3.32 -15.02 -11.27
CA HIS A 227 2.67 -16.23 -11.79
C HIS A 227 3.70 -17.34 -11.95
N THR A 228 3.40 -18.52 -11.46
CA THR A 228 4.18 -19.76 -11.63
C THR A 228 3.57 -20.60 -12.74
#